data_7a94d3daf7d397927ff66b6ab724261d
#
_entry.id   7a94d3daf7d397927ff66b6ab724261d
#
_cell.length_a   1.000
_cell.length_b   1.000
_cell.length_c   1.000
_cell.angle_alpha   90.00
_cell.angle_beta   90.00
_cell.angle_gamma   90.00
#
_symmetry.space_group_name_H-M   'P 1'
#
loop_
_entity.id
_entity.type
_entity.pdbx_description
1 polymer ?
#
loop_
_entity_poly.entity_id
_entity_poly.type
_entity_poly.pdbx_seq_one_letter_code
_entity_poly.pdbx_strand_id
1 'polypeptide(L)'
;MVTIDLELLEYLCHKGAQYIDAAVRGSGYLPRTVIGVGTFLLDYEGDVDLLTAKQRVTYEKFLLPLLMAVPCQGNSNCGECRGDGLIDADLLLKSYRDHDFRCRLCRAAAPPAAAG
;
A
#
# COMPACT_ATOMS: atom_id res chain seq x y z
N MET A 1 16.40 -9.70 -3.21
CA MET A 1 16.27 -8.69 -2.16
C MET A 1 15.11 -7.78 -2.48
N VAL A 2 14.22 -7.59 -1.53
CA VAL A 2 13.04 -6.75 -1.74
C VAL A 2 13.40 -5.31 -1.44
N THR A 3 13.14 -4.42 -2.41
CA THR A 3 13.37 -3.00 -2.23
C THR A 3 12.07 -2.32 -1.86
N ILE A 4 12.05 -1.64 -0.73
CA ILE A 4 10.87 -0.91 -0.27
C ILE A 4 10.85 0.46 -0.95
N ASP A 5 9.68 0.86 -1.45
CA ASP A 5 9.48 2.21 -1.97
C ASP A 5 9.35 3.17 -0.78
N LEU A 6 10.43 3.88 -0.50
CA LEU A 6 10.48 4.78 0.66
C LEU A 6 9.53 5.96 0.52
N GLU A 7 9.31 6.42 -0.69
CA GLU A 7 8.36 7.52 -0.92
C GLU A 7 6.94 7.08 -0.57
N LEU A 8 6.57 5.86 -0.97
CA LEU A 8 5.27 5.29 -0.63
C LEU A 8 5.15 5.08 0.88
N LEU A 9 6.18 4.54 1.51
CA LEU A 9 6.19 4.30 2.94
C LEU A 9 6.04 5.62 3.71
N GLU A 10 6.74 6.66 3.29
CA GLU A 10 6.61 7.97 3.92
C GLU A 10 5.19 8.50 3.79
N TYR A 11 4.59 8.37 2.61
CA TYR A 11 3.21 8.79 2.42
C TYR A 11 2.27 8.06 3.38
N LEU A 12 2.41 6.73 3.48
CA LEU A 12 1.55 5.93 4.35
C LEU A 12 1.71 6.29 5.84
N CYS A 13 2.90 6.67 6.26
CA CYS A 13 3.14 7.04 7.65
C CYS A 13 2.64 8.44 8.00
N HIS A 14 2.34 9.26 7.01
CA HIS A 14 1.92 10.64 7.23
C HIS A 14 0.54 10.89 6.64
N LYS A 15 0.46 11.23 5.37
CA LYS A 15 -0.81 11.61 4.75
C LYS A 15 -1.75 10.44 4.54
N GLY A 16 -1.22 9.24 4.37
CA GLY A 16 -2.00 8.03 4.14
C GLY A 16 -2.22 7.20 5.40
N ALA A 17 -2.07 7.78 6.58
CA ALA A 17 -2.19 7.03 7.83
C ALA A 17 -3.56 6.34 7.98
N GLN A 18 -4.59 6.83 7.31
CA GLN A 18 -5.91 6.20 7.33
C GLN A 18 -5.88 4.77 6.79
N TYR A 19 -4.97 4.48 5.86
CA TYR A 19 -4.85 3.12 5.31
C TYR A 19 -4.24 2.18 6.33
N ILE A 20 -3.30 2.68 7.14
CA ILE A 20 -2.74 1.90 8.23
C ILE A 20 -3.80 1.68 9.31
N ASP A 21 -4.57 2.72 9.64
CA ASP A 21 -5.65 2.61 10.62
C ASP A 21 -6.64 1.54 10.20
N ALA A 22 -7.03 1.53 8.93
CA ALA A 22 -7.95 0.52 8.40
C ALA A 22 -7.34 -0.87 8.45
N ALA A 23 -6.05 -1.00 8.17
CA ALA A 23 -5.38 -2.29 8.15
C ALA A 23 -5.32 -2.94 9.53
N VAL A 24 -5.19 -2.15 10.60
CA VAL A 24 -5.08 -2.69 11.96
C VAL A 24 -6.45 -2.85 12.62
N ARG A 25 -7.50 -2.34 12.02
CA ARG A 25 -8.83 -2.39 12.62
C ARG A 25 -9.25 -3.83 12.91
N GLY A 26 -9.66 -4.09 14.16
CA GLY A 26 -10.07 -5.41 14.57
C GLY A 26 -8.95 -6.37 14.91
N SER A 27 -7.69 -5.95 14.76
CA SER A 27 -6.54 -6.83 14.98
C SER A 27 -5.99 -6.78 16.42
N GLY A 28 -6.37 -5.75 17.17
CA GLY A 28 -5.78 -5.50 18.48
C GLY A 28 -4.50 -4.67 18.44
N TYR A 29 -3.96 -4.43 17.25
CA TYR A 29 -2.80 -3.55 17.09
C TYR A 29 -3.25 -2.09 17.01
N LEU A 30 -2.36 -1.19 17.41
CA LEU A 30 -2.60 0.24 17.31
C LEU A 30 -1.94 0.79 16.05
N PRO A 31 -2.59 1.74 15.35
CA PRO A 31 -1.98 2.35 14.17
C PRO A 31 -0.59 2.92 14.43
N ARG A 32 -0.40 3.55 15.59
CA ARG A 32 0.90 4.14 15.94
C ARG A 32 2.01 3.11 16.04
N THR A 33 1.68 1.88 16.40
CA THR A 33 2.68 0.80 16.45
C THR A 33 3.20 0.49 15.05
N VAL A 34 2.29 0.41 14.08
CA VAL A 34 2.66 0.16 12.69
C VAL A 34 3.41 1.36 12.12
N ILE A 35 2.94 2.57 12.40
CA ILE A 35 3.60 3.80 11.95
C ILE A 35 5.02 3.89 12.54
N GLY A 36 5.19 3.47 13.79
CA GLY A 36 6.51 3.44 14.43
C GLY A 36 7.49 2.53 13.69
N VAL A 37 7.02 1.35 13.25
CA VAL A 37 7.85 0.45 12.46
C VAL A 37 8.18 1.08 11.11
N GLY A 38 7.20 1.73 10.47
CA GLY A 38 7.42 2.43 9.21
C GLY A 38 8.42 3.56 9.34
N THR A 39 8.31 4.35 10.40
CA THR A 39 9.25 5.45 10.66
C THR A 39 10.66 4.93 10.89
N PHE A 40 10.79 3.82 11.62
CA PHE A 40 12.08 3.17 11.80
C PHE A 40 12.69 2.80 10.45
N LEU A 41 11.89 2.20 9.58
CA LEU A 41 12.37 1.81 8.25
C LEU A 41 12.80 3.03 7.43
N LEU A 42 12.07 4.14 7.54
CA LEU A 42 12.45 5.37 6.84
C LEU A 42 13.81 5.89 7.32
N ASP A 43 14.06 5.81 8.63
CA ASP A 43 15.32 6.25 9.22
C ASP A 43 16.51 5.37 8.79
N TYR A 44 16.27 4.12 8.46
CA TYR A 44 17.29 3.16 8.07
C TYR A 44 17.15 2.70 6.62
N GLU A 45 16.59 3.56 5.79
CA GLU A 45 16.51 3.38 4.34
C GLU A 45 15.83 2.08 3.89
N GLY A 46 14.89 1.62 4.69
CA GLY A 46 14.10 0.44 4.34
C GLY A 46 14.78 -0.89 4.63
N ASP A 47 15.80 -0.89 5.47
CA ASP A 47 16.54 -2.10 5.81
C ASP A 47 15.74 -2.95 6.81
N VAL A 48 14.95 -3.89 6.28
CA VAL A 48 14.11 -4.77 7.10
C VAL A 48 14.92 -5.68 8.02
N ASP A 49 16.17 -5.93 7.67
CA ASP A 49 17.02 -6.81 8.49
C ASP A 49 17.35 -6.18 9.85
N LEU A 50 17.19 -4.87 9.97
CA LEU A 50 17.41 -4.18 11.23
C LEU A 50 16.22 -4.26 12.18
N LEU A 51 15.06 -4.74 11.70
CA LEU A 51 13.89 -4.88 12.54
C LEU A 51 14.08 -6.02 13.55
N THR A 52 13.58 -5.82 14.77
CA THR A 52 13.49 -6.92 15.73
C THR A 52 12.50 -7.95 15.20
N ALA A 53 12.49 -9.16 15.77
CA ALA A 53 11.55 -10.19 15.36
C ALA A 53 10.10 -9.69 15.47
N LYS A 54 9.80 -8.98 16.56
CA LYS A 54 8.45 -8.45 16.79
C LYS A 54 8.08 -7.36 15.80
N GLN A 55 9.02 -6.46 15.51
CA GLN A 55 8.80 -5.42 14.51
C GLN A 55 8.62 -6.01 13.12
N ARG A 56 9.36 -7.06 12.80
CA ARG A 56 9.24 -7.72 11.51
C ARG A 56 7.85 -8.33 11.32
N VAL A 57 7.31 -8.96 12.35
CA VAL A 57 5.94 -9.50 12.30
C VAL A 57 4.95 -8.38 12.00
N THR A 58 5.07 -7.24 12.67
CA THR A 58 4.20 -6.09 12.44
C THR A 58 4.34 -5.59 11.01
N TYR A 59 5.57 -5.47 10.53
CA TYR A 59 5.84 -5.03 9.16
C TYR A 59 5.19 -5.97 8.13
N GLU A 60 5.44 -7.28 8.27
CA GLU A 60 4.93 -8.23 7.29
C GLU A 60 3.40 -8.34 7.32
N LYS A 61 2.81 -8.13 8.47
CA LYS A 61 1.37 -8.28 8.63
C LYS A 61 0.59 -7.05 8.15
N PHE A 62 1.11 -5.86 8.38
CA PHE A 62 0.36 -4.62 8.13
C PHE A 62 0.97 -3.72 7.07
N LEU A 63 2.29 -3.59 7.01
CA LEU A 63 2.94 -2.69 6.06
C LEU A 63 3.21 -3.34 4.71
N LEU A 64 3.74 -4.55 4.72
CA LEU A 64 4.10 -5.22 3.47
C LEU A 64 2.93 -5.35 2.51
N PRO A 65 1.73 -5.75 2.95
CA PRO A 65 0.58 -5.80 2.04
C PRO A 65 0.23 -4.44 1.43
N LEU A 66 0.39 -3.36 2.20
CA LEU A 66 0.11 -2.01 1.68
C LEU A 66 1.17 -1.52 0.70
N LEU A 67 2.39 -2.06 0.82
CA LEU A 67 3.50 -1.65 -0.04
C LEU A 67 3.62 -2.49 -1.31
N MET A 68 3.16 -3.74 -1.30
CA MET A 68 3.45 -4.67 -2.38
C MET A 68 2.31 -5.54 -2.86
N ALA A 69 1.26 -5.70 -2.08
CA ALA A 69 0.20 -6.65 -2.39
C ALA A 69 -1.18 -6.01 -2.32
N VAL A 70 -1.32 -4.85 -2.93
CA VAL A 70 -2.60 -4.13 -2.95
C VAL A 70 -3.45 -4.68 -4.09
N PRO A 71 -4.64 -5.21 -3.80
CA PRO A 71 -5.48 -5.77 -4.85
C PRO A 71 -6.07 -4.68 -5.74
N CYS A 72 -6.13 -4.97 -7.03
CA CYS A 72 -6.83 -4.13 -7.99
C CYS A 72 -8.33 -4.28 -7.78
N GLN A 73 -9.04 -3.18 -7.73
CA GLN A 73 -10.51 -3.20 -7.56
C GLN A 73 -11.24 -3.39 -8.88
N GLY A 74 -10.50 -3.55 -9.97
CA GLY A 74 -11.08 -3.80 -11.26
C GLY A 74 -11.66 -2.56 -11.92
N ASN A 75 -12.30 -2.80 -13.05
CA ASN A 75 -12.96 -1.75 -13.82
C ASN A 75 -14.43 -1.71 -13.43
N SER A 76 -14.96 -0.51 -13.17
CA SER A 76 -16.35 -0.35 -12.75
C SER A 76 -17.36 -0.90 -13.75
N ASN A 77 -16.99 -0.99 -15.02
CA ASN A 77 -17.89 -1.49 -16.05
C ASN A 77 -17.99 -3.01 -16.08
N CYS A 78 -16.92 -3.71 -15.74
CA CYS A 78 -16.92 -5.17 -15.80
C CYS A 78 -16.63 -5.84 -14.46
N GLY A 79 -16.20 -5.08 -13.48
CA GLY A 79 -15.99 -5.60 -12.13
C GLY A 79 -14.80 -6.53 -11.97
N GLU A 80 -14.07 -6.81 -13.04
CA GLU A 80 -12.95 -7.73 -12.99
C GLU A 80 -11.66 -7.05 -13.41
N CYS A 81 -10.56 -7.47 -12.77
CA CYS A 81 -9.24 -6.98 -13.14
C CYS A 81 -8.78 -7.65 -14.43
N ARG A 82 -8.24 -6.87 -15.34
CA ARG A 82 -7.73 -7.36 -16.62
C ARG A 82 -6.30 -7.88 -16.54
N GLY A 83 -5.67 -7.71 -15.38
CA GLY A 83 -4.29 -8.15 -15.17
C GLY A 83 -4.23 -9.27 -14.15
N ASP A 84 -3.18 -9.24 -13.34
CA ASP A 84 -2.92 -10.28 -12.32
C ASP A 84 -3.65 -10.05 -11.00
N GLY A 85 -4.51 -9.05 -10.94
CA GLY A 85 -5.28 -8.76 -9.74
C GLY A 85 -4.59 -7.86 -8.75
N LEU A 86 -3.38 -7.41 -9.05
CA LEU A 86 -2.63 -6.52 -8.17
C LEU A 86 -2.32 -5.20 -8.87
N ILE A 87 -2.20 -4.14 -8.07
CA ILE A 87 -1.82 -2.85 -8.58
C ILE A 87 -0.31 -2.83 -8.81
N ASP A 88 0.11 -2.29 -9.95
CA ASP A 88 1.53 -2.18 -10.29
C ASP A 88 2.26 -1.32 -9.25
N ALA A 89 3.48 -1.73 -8.89
CA ALA A 89 4.24 -1.05 -7.83
C ALA A 89 4.42 0.44 -8.11
N ASP A 90 4.66 0.81 -9.35
CA ASP A 90 4.87 2.20 -9.72
C ASP A 90 3.59 3.04 -9.70
N LEU A 91 2.43 2.41 -9.57
CA LEU A 91 1.15 3.10 -9.47
C LEU A 91 0.60 3.16 -8.05
N LEU A 92 1.24 2.50 -7.10
CA LEU A 92 0.71 2.43 -5.74
C LEU A 92 0.57 3.80 -5.07
N LEU A 93 1.61 4.62 -5.15
CA LEU A 93 1.56 5.94 -4.52
C LEU A 93 0.44 6.79 -5.11
N LYS A 94 0.31 6.77 -6.44
CA LYS A 94 -0.76 7.49 -7.11
C LYS A 94 -2.12 6.95 -6.71
N SER A 95 -2.24 5.62 -6.60
CA SER A 95 -3.49 4.98 -6.21
C SER A 95 -3.95 5.43 -4.82
N TYR A 96 -3.04 5.50 -3.87
CA TYR A 96 -3.37 5.98 -2.54
C TYR A 96 -3.75 7.46 -2.53
N ARG A 97 -3.03 8.27 -3.28
CA ARG A 97 -3.32 9.71 -3.36
C ARG A 97 -4.67 10.00 -3.99
N ASP A 98 -5.01 9.24 -5.03
CA ASP A 98 -6.23 9.48 -5.79
C ASP A 98 -7.41 8.63 -5.30
N HIS A 99 -7.20 7.74 -4.34
CA HIS A 99 -8.19 6.74 -3.91
C HIS A 99 -8.71 5.91 -5.09
N ASP A 100 -7.82 5.60 -6.04
CA ASP A 100 -8.16 4.89 -7.25
C ASP A 100 -7.30 3.63 -7.37
N PHE A 101 -7.82 2.53 -6.86
CA PHE A 101 -7.08 1.26 -6.73
C PHE A 101 -7.31 0.37 -7.93
N ARG A 102 -6.80 0.81 -9.09
CA ARG A 102 -6.85 0.04 -10.32
C ARG A 102 -5.44 -0.14 -10.88
N CYS A 103 -5.16 -1.34 -11.38
CA CYS A 103 -3.88 -1.60 -12.03
C CYS A 103 -3.81 -0.87 -13.38
N ARG A 104 -2.63 -0.88 -13.98
CA ARG A 104 -2.41 -0.17 -15.26
C ARG A 104 -3.38 -0.60 -16.34
N LEU A 105 -3.66 -1.90 -16.42
CA LEU A 105 -4.56 -2.42 -17.45
C LEU A 105 -6.00 -1.94 -17.24
N CYS A 106 -6.46 -1.92 -16.00
CA CYS A 106 -7.80 -1.46 -15.68
C CYS A 106 -7.92 0.06 -15.90
N ARG A 107 -6.88 0.81 -15.59
CA ARG A 107 -6.86 2.25 -15.85
C ARG A 107 -6.93 2.55 -17.34
N ALA A 108 -6.20 1.78 -18.15
CA ALA A 108 -6.20 1.95 -19.59
C ALA A 108 -7.54 1.58 -20.20
N ALA A 109 -8.27 0.64 -19.61
CA ALA A 109 -9.57 0.21 -20.09
C ALA A 109 -10.71 1.12 -19.65
N ALA A 110 -10.47 1.98 -18.66
CA ALA A 110 -11.52 2.88 -18.15
C ALA A 110 -11.89 3.92 -19.22
N PRO A 111 -13.19 4.23 -19.37
CA PRO A 111 -13.61 5.27 -20.32
C PRO A 111 -13.01 6.62 -19.90
N PRO A 112 -12.33 7.31 -20.81
CA PRO A 112 -11.70 8.58 -20.47
C PRO A 112 -12.70 9.66 -20.05
N ALA A 113 -13.85 9.65 -20.65
CA ALA A 113 -14.85 10.66 -20.35
C ALA A 113 -15.65 10.37 -19.10
N ALA A 114 -15.42 9.22 -18.51
CA ALA A 114 -16.15 8.86 -17.30
C ALA A 114 -15.90 9.86 -16.17
N ALA A 115 -14.83 10.59 -16.29
CA ALA A 115 -14.52 11.62 -15.33
C ALA A 115 -15.47 12.82 -15.43
N GLY A 116 -16.14 12.92 -16.54
CA GLY A 116 -17.10 13.98 -16.72
C GLY A 116 -18.27 13.85 -15.79
#